data_8904f8df0bf1dea23967e0dfe8a3c35b
#
_entry.id   8904f8df0bf1dea23967e0dfe8a3c35b
#
_cell.length_a   1.000
_cell.length_b   1.000
_cell.length_c   1.000
_cell.angle_alpha   90.00
_cell.angle_beta   90.00
_cell.angle_gamma   90.00
#
_symmetry.space_group_name_H-M   'P 1'
#
loop_
_entity.id
_entity.type
_entity.pdbx_description
1 polymer ?
#
loop_
_entity_poly.entity_id
_entity_poly.type
_entity_poly.pdbx_seq_one_letter_code
_entity_poly.pdbx_strand_id
1 'polypeptide(L)'
;MTIEERANQAAQWKATGIYNCAQAVTQAFADQIPVEAETLKKLGAGYAAGMGCMEATCGALIGAVMAAGILTDGKGTPAVSRQLVAGFQEKCGATICKDLKGIETGRVLCSCPECVRNAVL
;
A
#
# COMPACT_ATOMS: atom_id res chain seq x y z
N MET A 1 14.32 9.00 9.40
CA MET A 1 13.77 7.62 9.34
C MET A 1 14.15 6.98 8.02
N THR A 2 14.73 5.79 8.05
CA THR A 2 15.09 5.05 6.84
C THR A 2 13.85 4.48 6.16
N ILE A 3 13.98 4.05 4.90
CA ILE A 3 12.87 3.43 4.18
C ILE A 3 12.47 2.11 4.86
N GLU A 4 13.44 1.36 5.38
CA GLU A 4 13.17 0.11 6.09
C GLU A 4 12.41 0.36 7.39
N GLU A 5 12.76 1.41 8.13
CA GLU A 5 12.04 1.79 9.34
C GLU A 5 10.61 2.20 9.02
N ARG A 6 10.38 2.94 7.93
CA ARG A 6 9.04 3.30 7.46
C ARG A 6 8.24 2.05 7.10
N ALA A 7 8.86 1.11 6.39
CA ALA A 7 8.21 -0.13 5.99
C ALA A 7 7.80 -0.98 7.18
N ASN A 8 8.68 -1.11 8.17
CA ASN A 8 8.40 -1.88 9.39
C ASN A 8 7.30 -1.22 10.22
N GLN A 9 7.31 0.11 10.34
CA GLN A 9 6.28 0.85 11.05
C GLN A 9 4.92 0.68 10.39
N ALA A 10 4.87 0.78 9.06
CA ALA A 10 3.63 0.62 8.30
C ALA A 10 3.06 -0.79 8.47
N ALA A 11 3.91 -1.82 8.39
CA ALA A 11 3.50 -3.20 8.59
C ALA A 11 2.92 -3.42 9.98
N GLN A 12 3.52 -2.81 11.00
CA GLN A 12 3.03 -2.90 12.37
C GLN A 12 1.67 -2.21 12.53
N TRP A 13 1.47 -1.06 11.93
CA TRP A 13 0.17 -0.38 11.95
C TRP A 13 -0.92 -1.24 11.36
N LYS A 14 -0.63 -1.93 10.25
CA LYS A 14 -1.60 -2.85 9.65
C LYS A 14 -1.86 -4.05 10.54
N ALA A 15 -0.80 -4.65 11.09
CA ALA A 15 -0.91 -5.83 11.94
C ALA A 15 -1.73 -5.56 13.20
N THR A 16 -1.62 -4.36 13.77
CA THR A 16 -2.35 -3.97 14.99
C THR A 16 -3.73 -3.39 14.70
N GLY A 17 -4.09 -3.19 13.42
CA GLY A 17 -5.41 -2.69 13.04
C GLY A 17 -5.59 -1.19 13.18
N ILE A 18 -4.53 -0.42 13.42
CA ILE A 18 -4.59 1.05 13.54
C ILE A 18 -4.98 1.67 12.20
N TYR A 19 -4.41 1.15 11.11
CA TYR A 19 -4.69 1.62 9.76
C TYR A 19 -4.98 0.42 8.84
N ASN A 20 -5.74 0.65 7.76
CA ASN A 20 -5.88 -0.34 6.69
C ASN A 20 -4.63 -0.30 5.79
N CYS A 21 -4.57 -1.17 4.77
CA CYS A 21 -3.39 -1.29 3.90
C CYS A 21 -3.00 0.02 3.24
N ALA A 22 -3.96 0.72 2.63
CA ALA A 22 -3.69 1.98 1.94
C ALA A 22 -3.31 3.09 2.93
N GLN A 23 -4.01 3.17 4.05
CA GLN A 23 -3.73 4.16 5.10
C GLN A 23 -2.33 3.97 5.68
N ALA A 24 -1.94 2.72 5.97
CA ALA A 24 -0.63 2.43 6.55
C ALA A 24 0.50 2.89 5.64
N VAL A 25 0.39 2.63 4.34
CA VAL A 25 1.42 3.03 3.38
C VAL A 25 1.50 4.55 3.24
N THR A 26 0.36 5.24 3.08
CA THR A 26 0.37 6.70 2.97
C THR A 26 0.86 7.38 4.24
N GLN A 27 0.47 6.88 5.42
CA GLN A 27 0.93 7.42 6.69
C GLN A 27 2.42 7.24 6.92
N ALA A 28 3.02 6.19 6.33
CA ALA A 28 4.46 5.98 6.41
C ALA A 28 5.27 7.14 5.80
N PHE A 29 4.67 7.90 4.89
CA PHE A 29 5.29 9.05 4.24
C PHE A 29 4.65 10.38 4.65
N ALA A 30 3.84 10.40 5.72
CA ALA A 30 3.07 11.58 6.14
C ALA A 30 3.97 12.80 6.40
N ASP A 31 5.17 12.60 6.90
CA ASP A 31 6.14 13.66 7.16
C ASP A 31 6.70 14.32 5.89
N GLN A 32 6.58 13.64 4.75
CA GLN A 32 7.05 14.14 3.45
C GLN A 32 5.92 14.61 2.54
N ILE A 33 4.67 14.42 2.97
CA ILE A 33 3.49 14.76 2.18
C ILE A 33 2.80 15.98 2.79
N PRO A 34 2.59 17.09 2.02
CA PRO A 34 1.96 18.30 2.54
C PRO A 34 0.43 18.19 2.64
N VAL A 35 -0.06 17.08 3.18
CA VAL A 35 -1.48 16.82 3.40
C VAL A 35 -1.64 16.36 4.84
N GLU A 36 -2.66 16.84 5.53
CA GLU A 36 -2.91 16.47 6.92
C GLU A 36 -3.12 14.96 7.06
N ALA A 37 -2.60 14.38 8.14
CA ALA A 37 -2.71 12.95 8.40
C ALA A 37 -4.16 12.47 8.42
N GLU A 38 -5.06 13.27 8.97
CA GLU A 38 -6.50 12.93 9.02
C GLU A 38 -7.11 12.88 7.61
N THR A 39 -6.69 13.79 6.73
CA THR A 39 -7.14 13.79 5.33
C THR A 39 -6.62 12.56 4.59
N LEU A 40 -5.36 12.20 4.80
CA LEU A 40 -4.78 10.98 4.22
C LEU A 40 -5.55 9.74 4.68
N LYS A 41 -5.90 9.69 5.95
CA LYS A 41 -6.66 8.57 6.51
C LYS A 41 -8.00 8.41 5.82
N LYS A 42 -8.72 9.52 5.60
CA LYS A 42 -10.02 9.51 4.91
C LYS A 42 -9.89 9.08 3.46
N LEU A 43 -8.86 9.55 2.76
CA LEU A 43 -8.60 9.18 1.38
C LEU A 43 -8.38 7.68 1.21
N GLY A 44 -7.71 7.05 2.17
CA GLY A 44 -7.41 5.63 2.12
C GLY A 44 -8.52 4.73 2.63
N ALA A 45 -9.55 5.27 3.27
CA ALA A 45 -10.54 4.46 4.00
C ALA A 45 -11.29 3.46 3.11
N GLY A 46 -11.61 3.83 1.87
CA GLY A 46 -12.38 2.98 0.96
C GLY A 46 -11.58 1.88 0.28
N TYR A 47 -10.26 1.86 0.44
CA TYR A 47 -9.40 0.90 -0.26
C TYR A 47 -9.08 -0.34 0.57
N ALA A 48 -9.67 -0.49 1.74
CA ALA A 48 -9.47 -1.66 2.58
C ALA A 48 -9.97 -2.92 1.86
N ALA A 49 -9.24 -4.02 1.99
CA ALA A 49 -9.62 -5.33 1.43
C ALA A 49 -9.99 -5.27 -0.05
N GLY A 50 -9.12 -4.67 -0.88
CA GLY A 50 -9.35 -4.60 -2.32
C GLY A 50 -10.61 -3.83 -2.67
N MET A 51 -10.76 -2.63 -2.10
CA MET A 51 -11.93 -1.75 -2.25
C MET A 51 -13.22 -2.40 -1.69
N GLY A 52 -13.07 -3.15 -0.61
CA GLY A 52 -14.19 -3.77 0.10
C GLY A 52 -14.71 -5.06 -0.51
N CYS A 53 -14.28 -5.44 -1.71
CA CYS A 53 -14.79 -6.62 -2.41
C CYS A 53 -13.72 -7.65 -2.76
N MET A 54 -12.45 -7.37 -2.44
CA MET A 54 -11.28 -8.20 -2.71
C MET A 54 -10.97 -8.42 -4.20
N GLU A 55 -11.75 -7.81 -5.08
CA GLU A 55 -11.58 -7.92 -6.54
C GLU A 55 -10.59 -6.91 -7.09
N ALA A 56 -10.36 -5.81 -6.38
CA ALA A 56 -9.49 -4.72 -6.84
C ALA A 56 -8.03 -4.95 -6.46
N THR A 57 -7.16 -4.07 -6.96
CA THR A 57 -5.76 -4.04 -6.62
C THR A 57 -5.56 -3.91 -5.11
N CYS A 58 -4.50 -4.51 -4.59
CA CYS A 58 -4.15 -4.44 -3.17
C CYS A 58 -4.04 -2.97 -2.70
N GLY A 59 -4.71 -2.65 -1.58
CA GLY A 59 -4.71 -1.31 -1.01
C GLY A 59 -3.31 -0.79 -0.67
N ALA A 60 -2.40 -1.66 -0.30
CA ALA A 60 -1.02 -1.27 -0.03
C ALA A 60 -0.35 -0.70 -1.29
N LEU A 61 -0.53 -1.34 -2.43
CA LEU A 61 0.00 -0.85 -3.70
C LEU A 61 -0.67 0.46 -4.11
N ILE A 62 -2.00 0.56 -3.94
CA ILE A 62 -2.73 1.80 -4.22
C ILE A 62 -2.18 2.94 -3.37
N GLY A 63 -1.95 2.70 -2.08
CA GLY A 63 -1.37 3.71 -1.18
C GLY A 63 0.01 4.17 -1.63
N ALA A 64 0.85 3.24 -2.09
CA ALA A 64 2.18 3.58 -2.62
C ALA A 64 2.08 4.48 -3.86
N VAL A 65 1.15 4.19 -4.76
CA VAL A 65 0.92 5.00 -5.97
C VAL A 65 0.41 6.39 -5.60
N MET A 66 -0.49 6.49 -4.62
CA MET A 66 -0.98 7.79 -4.13
C MET A 66 0.16 8.63 -3.54
N ALA A 67 1.00 8.02 -2.71
CA ALA A 67 2.16 8.71 -2.14
C ALA A 67 3.12 9.17 -3.23
N ALA A 68 3.37 8.31 -4.24
CA ALA A 68 4.22 8.66 -5.37
C ALA A 68 3.68 9.86 -6.15
N GLY A 69 2.34 9.94 -6.34
CA GLY A 69 1.72 11.07 -7.03
C GLY A 69 1.98 12.40 -6.34
N ILE A 70 1.94 12.42 -5.03
CA ILE A 70 2.21 13.62 -4.23
C ILE A 70 3.71 13.95 -4.23
N LEU A 71 4.56 12.95 -4.02
CA LEU A 71 6.02 13.15 -3.93
C LEU A 71 6.62 13.57 -5.27
N THR A 72 6.03 13.17 -6.40
CA THR A 72 6.47 13.58 -7.73
C THR A 72 5.81 14.88 -8.21
N ASP A 73 4.89 15.42 -7.41
CA ASP A 73 4.08 16.59 -7.78
C ASP A 73 3.28 16.36 -9.07
N GLY A 74 2.86 15.13 -9.29
CA GLY A 74 2.08 14.72 -10.46
C GLY A 74 2.87 14.67 -11.77
N LYS A 75 4.19 14.80 -11.72
CA LYS A 75 5.04 14.86 -12.91
C LYS A 75 5.77 13.54 -13.12
N GLY A 76 5.52 12.91 -14.28
CA GLY A 76 6.15 11.62 -14.59
C GLY A 76 5.65 10.47 -13.74
N THR A 77 4.55 10.64 -13.02
CA THR A 77 4.02 9.65 -12.09
C THR A 77 3.69 8.31 -12.74
N PRO A 78 3.12 8.22 -13.96
CA PRO A 78 2.84 6.91 -14.57
C PRO A 78 4.06 6.02 -14.72
N ALA A 79 5.24 6.59 -14.99
CA ALA A 79 6.48 5.80 -15.07
C ALA A 79 6.86 5.24 -13.71
N VAL A 80 6.69 6.02 -12.64
CA VAL A 80 6.94 5.57 -11.27
C VAL A 80 5.93 4.50 -10.88
N SER A 81 4.65 4.69 -11.21
CA SER A 81 3.60 3.70 -10.92
C SER A 81 3.89 2.36 -11.58
N ARG A 82 4.38 2.36 -12.82
CA ARG A 82 4.75 1.13 -13.53
C ARG A 82 5.85 0.38 -12.78
N GLN A 83 6.85 1.11 -12.28
CA GLN A 83 7.94 0.51 -11.51
C GLN A 83 7.43 -0.03 -10.16
N LEU A 84 6.53 0.67 -9.50
CA LEU A 84 5.93 0.22 -8.24
C LEU A 84 5.12 -1.05 -8.43
N VAL A 85 4.29 -1.11 -9.47
CA VAL A 85 3.48 -2.29 -9.78
C VAL A 85 4.37 -3.49 -10.08
N ALA A 86 5.39 -3.31 -10.93
CA ALA A 86 6.32 -4.38 -11.28
C ALA A 86 7.10 -4.89 -10.06
N GLY A 87 7.62 -3.98 -9.23
CA GLY A 87 8.36 -4.35 -8.03
C GLY A 87 7.49 -5.05 -6.99
N PHE A 88 6.27 -4.59 -6.82
CA PHE A 88 5.31 -5.21 -5.90
C PHE A 88 4.94 -6.62 -6.38
N GLN A 89 4.66 -6.78 -7.68
CA GLN A 89 4.36 -8.07 -8.29
C GLN A 89 5.51 -9.06 -8.05
N GLU A 90 6.75 -8.61 -8.22
CA GLU A 90 7.93 -9.43 -8.02
C GLU A 90 8.07 -9.88 -6.56
N LYS A 91 7.85 -8.97 -5.60
CA LYS A 91 8.01 -9.26 -4.17
C LYS A 91 6.85 -10.07 -3.60
N CYS A 92 5.63 -9.80 -4.03
CA CYS A 92 4.41 -10.37 -3.44
C CYS A 92 3.78 -11.48 -4.26
N GLY A 93 4.10 -11.57 -5.54
CA GLY A 93 3.58 -12.61 -6.45
C GLY A 93 2.28 -12.26 -7.15
N ALA A 94 1.58 -11.21 -6.73
CA ALA A 94 0.34 -10.76 -7.35
C ALA A 94 0.06 -9.31 -6.96
N THR A 95 -0.94 -8.69 -7.57
CA THR A 95 -1.35 -7.31 -7.26
C THR A 95 -2.81 -7.21 -6.82
N ILE A 96 -3.62 -8.21 -7.14
CA ILE A 96 -5.05 -8.21 -6.80
C ILE A 96 -5.25 -8.80 -5.41
N CYS A 97 -6.09 -8.14 -4.61
CA CYS A 97 -6.29 -8.49 -3.20
C CYS A 97 -6.66 -9.98 -3.02
N LYS A 98 -7.63 -10.48 -3.75
CA LYS A 98 -8.08 -11.88 -3.60
C LYS A 98 -6.98 -12.89 -3.92
N ASP A 99 -6.11 -12.58 -4.89
CA ASP A 99 -5.01 -13.46 -5.26
C ASP A 99 -3.95 -13.50 -4.17
N LEU A 100 -3.63 -12.33 -3.59
CA LEU A 100 -2.68 -12.23 -2.48
C LEU A 100 -3.17 -12.96 -1.24
N LYS A 101 -4.47 -12.88 -0.96
CA LYS A 101 -5.09 -13.53 0.20
C LYS A 101 -5.41 -15.00 -0.01
N GLY A 102 -5.34 -15.48 -1.25
CA GLY A 102 -5.60 -16.88 -1.55
C GLY A 102 -7.07 -17.28 -1.45
N ILE A 103 -7.99 -16.37 -1.74
CA ILE A 103 -9.44 -16.63 -1.60
C ILE A 103 -9.88 -17.77 -2.53
N GLU A 104 -9.42 -17.79 -3.77
CA GLU A 104 -9.79 -18.84 -4.74
C GLU A 104 -8.82 -20.02 -4.72
N THR A 105 -7.53 -19.76 -4.48
CA THR A 105 -6.50 -20.79 -4.53
C THR A 105 -6.29 -21.51 -3.22
N GLY A 106 -6.75 -20.95 -2.10
CA GLY A 106 -6.52 -21.48 -0.76
C GLY A 106 -5.09 -21.25 -0.26
N ARG A 107 -4.29 -20.49 -1.00
CA ARG A 107 -2.88 -20.26 -0.65
C ARG A 107 -2.59 -18.76 -0.59
N VAL A 108 -2.24 -18.29 0.60
CA VAL A 108 -1.83 -16.89 0.81
C VAL A 108 -0.46 -16.67 0.18
N LEU A 109 -0.38 -15.79 -0.82
CA LEU A 109 0.90 -15.42 -1.46
C LEU A 109 1.65 -14.40 -0.64
N CYS A 110 0.93 -13.46 -0.03
CA CYS A 110 1.53 -12.39 0.76
C CYS A 110 0.52 -11.91 1.80
N SER A 111 0.89 -11.92 3.08
CA SER A 111 0.01 -11.42 4.15
C SER A 111 -0.17 -9.91 4.05
N CYS A 112 -1.25 -9.38 4.63
CA CYS A 112 -1.51 -7.95 4.62
C CYS A 112 -0.34 -7.11 5.17
N PRO A 113 0.22 -7.42 6.36
CA PRO A 113 1.37 -6.66 6.84
C PRO A 113 2.58 -6.73 5.91
N GLU A 114 2.85 -7.88 5.29
CA GLU A 114 3.95 -8.00 4.34
C GLU A 114 3.69 -7.25 3.05
N CYS A 115 2.44 -7.22 2.57
CA CYS A 115 2.07 -6.40 1.42
C CYS A 115 2.33 -4.92 1.71
N VAL A 116 1.95 -4.45 2.89
CA VAL A 116 2.19 -3.08 3.32
C VAL A 116 3.68 -2.78 3.37
N ARG A 117 4.46 -3.68 3.98
CA ARG A 117 5.91 -3.53 4.09
C ARG A 117 6.56 -3.44 2.70
N ASN A 118 6.21 -4.35 1.81
CA ASN A 118 6.77 -4.39 0.46
C ASN A 118 6.37 -3.17 -0.37
N ALA A 119 5.17 -2.64 -0.17
CA ALA A 119 4.70 -1.45 -0.87
C ALA A 119 5.51 -0.21 -0.46
N VAL A 120 5.92 -0.10 0.81
CA VAL A 120 6.75 1.00 1.29
C VAL A 120 8.18 0.90 0.73
N LEU A 121 8.70 -0.30 0.66
CA LEU A 121 10.03 -0.53 0.09
C LEU A 121 10.02 -0.27 -1.41
#